data_f39473589d97a55ec0de839c88a97bab
#
_entry.id   f39473589d97a55ec0de839c88a97bab
#
_cell.length_a   1.000
_cell.length_b   1.000
_cell.length_c   1.000
_cell.angle_alpha   90.00
_cell.angle_beta   90.00
_cell.angle_gamma   90.00
#
_symmetry.space_group_name_H-M   'P 1'
#
loop_
_entity.id
_entity.type
_entity.pdbx_description
1 polymer ?
#
loop_
_entity_poly.entity_id
_entity_poly.type
_entity_poly.pdbx_seq_one_letter_code
_entity_poly.pdbx_strand_id
1 'polypeptide(L)'
;MAWRVIATGIIILILIVLYCLLGFISSAIAERRTARQIETYLPDDAEGLLSDLTLSGSTTGTTQIDHVLIASHGLYVIEQKNYAGKLYGNLKDSHWRKWKSSGTLRLQNPFRQNYGHIKAIQSTLRASELECINVVIINGPCIFEGEKPDWLCMGMGEFVRKVTERRQLNVFEPETVSFIRGELTLKRKPPGLYTDLNHIHNVTTRYKKTMRLEQRITYNLLRLIRSLPGKIFGSIK
;
A
#
# COMPACT_ATOMS: atom_id res chain seq x y z
N MET A 1 42.60 -18.80 -1.53
CA MET A 1 41.24 -19.25 -1.91
C MET A 1 40.16 -18.67 -1.02
N ALA A 2 40.23 -18.78 0.31
CA ALA A 2 39.20 -18.29 1.26
C ALA A 2 38.82 -16.82 1.11
N TRP A 3 39.81 -15.91 0.93
CA TRP A 3 39.55 -14.49 0.75
C TRP A 3 38.67 -14.17 -0.48
N ARG A 4 38.86 -14.86 -1.61
CA ARG A 4 38.03 -14.65 -2.82
C ARG A 4 36.59 -15.07 -2.58
N VAL A 5 36.35 -16.17 -1.87
CA VAL A 5 35.00 -16.65 -1.50
C VAL A 5 34.29 -15.63 -0.60
N ILE A 6 35.02 -15.12 0.41
CA ILE A 6 34.48 -14.09 1.34
C ILE A 6 34.14 -12.81 0.56
N ALA A 7 35.06 -12.32 -0.28
CA ALA A 7 34.82 -11.11 -1.08
C ALA A 7 33.62 -11.27 -2.03
N THR A 8 33.49 -12.41 -2.71
CA THR A 8 32.33 -12.70 -3.55
C THR A 8 31.03 -12.74 -2.74
N GLY A 9 31.06 -13.35 -1.56
CA GLY A 9 29.88 -13.36 -0.66
C GLY A 9 29.43 -11.95 -0.22
N ILE A 10 30.40 -11.08 0.10
CA ILE A 10 30.12 -9.68 0.46
C ILE A 10 29.52 -8.92 -0.73
N ILE A 11 30.08 -9.09 -1.94
CA ILE A 11 29.55 -8.43 -3.15
C ILE A 11 28.11 -8.87 -3.42
N ILE A 12 27.81 -10.16 -3.36
CA ILE A 12 26.46 -10.70 -3.54
C ILE A 12 25.51 -10.09 -2.50
N LEU A 13 25.91 -10.01 -1.24
CA LEU A 13 25.10 -9.42 -0.17
C LEU A 13 24.82 -7.94 -0.45
N ILE A 14 25.81 -7.17 -0.86
CA ILE A 14 25.65 -5.76 -1.25
C ILE A 14 24.65 -5.63 -2.40
N LEU A 15 24.77 -6.45 -3.44
CA LEU A 15 23.85 -6.42 -4.57
C LEU A 15 22.41 -6.76 -4.17
N ILE A 16 22.20 -7.72 -3.26
CA ILE A 16 20.88 -8.05 -2.73
C ILE A 16 20.32 -6.87 -1.95
N VAL A 17 21.12 -6.23 -1.10
CA VAL A 17 20.70 -5.05 -0.32
C VAL A 17 20.31 -3.91 -1.25
N LEU A 18 21.13 -3.61 -2.26
CA LEU A 18 20.83 -2.59 -3.27
C LEU A 18 19.54 -2.90 -4.04
N TYR A 19 19.34 -4.14 -4.45
CA TYR A 19 18.10 -4.56 -5.12
C TYR A 19 16.86 -4.35 -4.25
N CYS A 20 16.92 -4.72 -2.97
CA CYS A 20 15.83 -4.49 -2.02
C CYS A 20 15.57 -2.99 -1.79
N LEU A 21 16.62 -2.17 -1.67
CA LEU A 21 16.51 -0.71 -1.51
C LEU A 21 15.90 -0.06 -2.75
N LEU A 22 16.32 -0.45 -3.95
CA LEU A 22 15.73 0.06 -5.20
C LEU A 22 14.24 -0.28 -5.31
N GLY A 23 13.84 -1.48 -4.91
CA GLY A 23 12.42 -1.87 -4.86
C GLY A 23 11.61 -0.99 -3.90
N PHE A 24 12.14 -0.73 -2.71
CA PHE A 24 11.51 0.13 -1.72
C PHE A 24 11.39 1.59 -2.21
N ILE A 25 12.48 2.14 -2.76
CA ILE A 25 12.50 3.52 -3.30
C ILE A 25 11.52 3.66 -4.46
N SER A 26 11.45 2.68 -5.36
CA SER A 26 10.53 2.72 -6.50
C SER A 26 9.06 2.70 -6.07
N SER A 27 8.71 1.94 -5.03
CA SER A 27 7.37 1.94 -4.44
C SER A 27 7.02 3.31 -3.86
N ALA A 28 7.90 3.87 -3.03
CA ALA A 28 7.69 5.18 -2.42
C ALA A 28 7.56 6.31 -3.46
N ILE A 29 8.33 6.24 -4.56
CA ILE A 29 8.21 7.19 -5.67
C ILE A 29 6.86 7.05 -6.36
N ALA A 30 6.40 5.81 -6.60
CA ALA A 30 5.11 5.55 -7.23
C ALA A 30 3.94 6.07 -6.36
N GLU A 31 3.98 5.85 -5.06
CA GLU A 31 2.99 6.37 -4.11
C GLU A 31 2.96 7.90 -4.10
N ARG A 32 4.12 8.56 -3.99
CA ARG A 32 4.21 10.03 -4.05
C ARG A 32 3.71 10.59 -5.38
N ARG A 33 3.96 9.89 -6.49
CA ARG A 33 3.45 10.30 -7.80
C ARG A 33 1.93 10.22 -7.84
N THR A 34 1.34 9.14 -7.33
CA THR A 34 -0.11 8.98 -7.25
C THR A 34 -0.74 10.06 -6.37
N ALA A 35 -0.18 10.35 -5.19
CA ALA A 35 -0.64 11.43 -4.32
C ALA A 35 -0.66 12.78 -5.07
N ARG A 36 0.45 13.16 -5.71
CA ARG A 36 0.53 14.40 -6.49
C ARG A 36 -0.48 14.46 -7.65
N GLN A 37 -0.74 13.32 -8.31
CA GLN A 37 -1.75 13.27 -9.36
C GLN A 37 -3.15 13.49 -8.78
N ILE A 38 -3.48 12.91 -7.63
CA ILE A 38 -4.76 13.16 -6.94
C ILE A 38 -4.89 14.65 -6.59
N GLU A 39 -3.88 15.24 -5.96
CA GLU A 39 -3.85 16.67 -5.62
C GLU A 39 -4.01 17.57 -6.87
N THR A 40 -3.37 17.20 -7.96
CA THR A 40 -3.41 17.99 -9.22
C THR A 40 -4.75 17.90 -9.94
N TYR A 41 -5.34 16.70 -10.01
CA TYR A 41 -6.55 16.49 -10.79
C TYR A 41 -7.84 16.62 -9.97
N LEU A 42 -7.75 16.59 -8.64
CA LEU A 42 -8.84 16.76 -7.70
C LEU A 42 -8.51 17.85 -6.66
N PRO A 43 -8.20 19.08 -7.09
CA PRO A 43 -7.70 20.13 -6.19
C PRO A 43 -8.71 20.50 -5.10
N ASP A 44 -10.01 20.43 -5.36
CA ASP A 44 -11.07 20.73 -4.39
C ASP A 44 -11.13 19.68 -3.26
N ASP A 45 -10.66 18.47 -3.53
CA ASP A 45 -10.65 17.35 -2.58
C ASP A 45 -9.27 17.13 -1.94
N ALA A 46 -8.25 17.89 -2.38
CA ALA A 46 -6.84 17.68 -2.00
C ALA A 46 -6.59 17.77 -0.49
N GLU A 47 -7.32 18.63 0.23
CA GLU A 47 -7.21 18.72 1.68
C GLU A 47 -7.58 17.44 2.41
N GLY A 48 -8.51 16.66 1.85
CA GLY A 48 -8.95 15.39 2.39
C GLY A 48 -7.99 14.22 2.11
N LEU A 49 -6.93 14.42 1.34
CA LEU A 49 -5.98 13.36 1.01
C LEU A 49 -5.02 13.08 2.17
N LEU A 50 -4.99 11.82 2.59
CA LEU A 50 -3.96 11.27 3.49
C LEU A 50 -3.21 10.17 2.74
N SER A 51 -1.88 10.27 2.68
CA SER A 51 -1.03 9.27 2.03
C SER A 51 -0.10 8.62 3.03
N ASP A 52 0.33 7.38 2.74
CA ASP A 52 1.23 6.60 3.60
C ASP A 52 0.69 6.52 5.05
N LEU A 53 -0.55 6.07 5.17
CA LEU A 53 -1.25 6.04 6.45
C LEU A 53 -1.04 4.68 7.15
N THR A 54 -0.17 4.63 8.16
CA THR A 54 0.00 3.44 8.98
C THR A 54 -0.87 3.50 10.24
N LEU A 55 -1.81 2.55 10.35
CA LEU A 55 -2.71 2.39 11.48
C LEU A 55 -2.43 1.10 12.25
N SER A 56 -2.96 1.01 13.48
CA SER A 56 -3.04 -0.27 14.18
C SER A 56 -4.03 -1.18 13.45
N GLY A 57 -3.64 -2.42 13.22
CA GLY A 57 -4.51 -3.41 12.56
C GLY A 57 -5.65 -3.85 13.48
N SER A 58 -6.74 -4.31 12.88
CA SER A 58 -7.96 -4.73 13.60
C SER A 58 -7.76 -5.95 14.52
N THR A 59 -6.78 -6.80 14.25
CA THR A 59 -6.51 -8.01 15.03
C THR A 59 -5.20 -7.93 15.79
N THR A 60 -4.09 -7.72 15.12
CA THR A 60 -2.74 -7.53 15.71
C THR A 60 -1.81 -6.91 14.68
N GLY A 61 -0.88 -6.07 15.14
CA GLY A 61 0.13 -5.46 14.28
C GLY A 61 -0.33 -4.15 13.66
N THR A 62 0.18 -3.86 12.47
CA THR A 62 -0.10 -2.63 11.75
C THR A 62 -0.57 -2.91 10.34
N THR A 63 -1.31 -1.97 9.76
CA THR A 63 -1.65 -1.94 8.34
C THR A 63 -1.20 -0.60 7.76
N GLN A 64 -0.61 -0.64 6.57
CA GLN A 64 -0.20 0.55 5.81
C GLN A 64 -1.15 0.70 4.65
N ILE A 65 -1.73 1.88 4.53
CA ILE A 65 -2.72 2.25 3.52
C ILE A 65 -2.07 3.26 2.60
N ASP A 66 -2.07 2.98 1.31
CA ASP A 66 -1.37 3.83 0.34
C ASP A 66 -1.96 5.25 0.35
N HIS A 67 -3.29 5.35 0.17
CA HIS A 67 -3.98 6.64 0.22
C HIS A 67 -5.40 6.51 0.78
N VAL A 68 -5.85 7.57 1.44
CA VAL A 68 -7.26 7.78 1.84
C VAL A 68 -7.66 9.16 1.37
N LEU A 69 -8.72 9.25 0.57
CA LEU A 69 -9.31 10.52 0.17
C LEU A 69 -10.65 10.68 0.88
N ILE A 70 -10.77 11.73 1.69
CA ILE A 70 -11.95 12.07 2.49
C ILE A 70 -12.58 13.30 1.88
N ALA A 71 -13.76 13.16 1.32
CA ALA A 71 -14.47 14.24 0.66
C ALA A 71 -15.96 14.22 1.04
N SER A 72 -16.68 15.30 0.79
CA SER A 72 -18.14 15.37 1.05
C SER A 72 -18.92 14.26 0.34
N HIS A 73 -18.42 13.79 -0.79
CA HIS A 73 -19.04 12.76 -1.64
C HIS A 73 -18.56 11.33 -1.36
N GLY A 74 -17.73 11.12 -0.32
CA GLY A 74 -17.34 9.77 0.11
C GLY A 74 -15.97 9.67 0.76
N LEU A 75 -15.74 8.49 1.35
CA LEU A 75 -14.45 8.08 1.92
C LEU A 75 -13.84 6.98 1.05
N TYR A 76 -12.80 7.33 0.30
CA TYR A 76 -12.15 6.44 -0.66
C TYR A 76 -10.89 5.87 -0.01
N VAL A 77 -10.84 4.55 0.16
CA VAL A 77 -9.65 3.84 0.61
C VAL A 77 -8.98 3.27 -0.64
N ILE A 78 -7.77 3.70 -0.92
CA ILE A 78 -7.12 3.51 -2.21
C ILE A 78 -5.90 2.63 -2.04
N GLU A 79 -5.92 1.49 -2.70
CA GLU A 79 -4.79 0.59 -2.88
C GLU A 79 -4.25 0.76 -4.30
N GLN A 80 -2.97 1.08 -4.44
CA GLN A 80 -2.35 1.17 -5.75
C GLN A 80 -1.50 -0.05 -6.08
N LYS A 81 -1.50 -0.45 -7.34
CA LYS A 81 -0.67 -1.52 -7.85
C LYS A 81 0.01 -1.10 -9.15
N ASN A 82 1.31 -1.35 -9.23
CA ASN A 82 2.05 -1.14 -10.48
C ASN A 82 2.19 -2.48 -11.21
N TYR A 83 1.24 -2.75 -12.11
CA TYR A 83 1.22 -3.99 -12.87
C TYR A 83 1.42 -3.71 -14.37
N ALA A 84 2.07 -4.65 -15.05
CA ALA A 84 2.21 -4.66 -16.50
C ALA A 84 1.78 -6.02 -17.05
N GLY A 85 1.27 -6.05 -18.28
CA GLY A 85 0.83 -7.25 -18.98
C GLY A 85 -0.63 -7.59 -18.67
N LYS A 86 -1.01 -8.87 -18.79
CA LYS A 86 -2.39 -9.31 -18.62
C LYS A 86 -2.66 -9.75 -17.17
N LEU A 87 -3.76 -9.27 -16.62
CA LEU A 87 -4.23 -9.55 -15.29
C LEU A 87 -5.65 -10.12 -15.38
N TYR A 88 -5.93 -11.19 -14.66
CA TYR A 88 -7.24 -11.80 -14.58
C TYR A 88 -7.68 -12.00 -13.13
N GLY A 89 -8.94 -11.74 -12.84
CA GLY A 89 -9.55 -12.00 -11.55
C GLY A 89 -10.96 -11.44 -11.43
N ASN A 90 -11.59 -11.73 -10.31
CA ASN A 90 -12.91 -11.22 -9.93
C ASN A 90 -12.83 -10.57 -8.55
N LEU A 91 -13.84 -9.78 -8.19
CA LEU A 91 -13.92 -9.15 -6.87
C LEU A 91 -13.88 -10.17 -5.72
N LYS A 92 -14.56 -11.32 -5.88
CA LYS A 92 -14.69 -12.34 -4.85
C LYS A 92 -13.50 -13.28 -4.74
N ASP A 93 -12.64 -13.35 -5.74
CA ASP A 93 -11.47 -14.23 -5.75
C ASP A 93 -10.53 -13.91 -4.59
N SER A 94 -9.94 -14.92 -3.98
CA SER A 94 -8.88 -14.70 -2.98
C SER A 94 -7.59 -14.23 -3.61
N HIS A 95 -7.33 -14.60 -4.85
CA HIS A 95 -6.13 -14.27 -5.60
C HIS A 95 -6.48 -13.99 -7.05
N TRP A 96 -5.75 -13.04 -7.64
CA TRP A 96 -5.73 -12.77 -9.06
C TRP A 96 -4.58 -13.47 -9.75
N ARG A 97 -4.62 -13.57 -11.06
CA ARG A 97 -3.58 -14.20 -11.89
C ARG A 97 -2.99 -13.16 -12.84
N LYS A 98 -1.68 -13.15 -12.91
CA LYS A 98 -0.92 -12.31 -13.85
C LYS A 98 -0.14 -13.21 -14.80
N TRP A 99 -0.34 -13.04 -16.10
CA TRP A 99 0.42 -13.75 -17.11
C TRP A 99 1.81 -13.14 -17.29
N LYS A 100 2.78 -14.01 -17.40
CA LYS A 100 4.17 -13.71 -17.75
C LYS A 100 4.59 -14.68 -18.86
N SER A 101 5.66 -14.34 -19.61
CA SER A 101 6.27 -15.26 -20.59
C SER A 101 6.68 -16.60 -19.99
N SER A 102 7.06 -16.60 -18.70
CA SER A 102 7.46 -17.79 -17.94
C SER A 102 6.31 -18.54 -17.24
N GLY A 103 5.05 -18.18 -17.52
CA GLY A 103 3.87 -18.78 -16.89
C GLY A 103 3.00 -17.79 -16.13
N THR A 104 2.15 -18.31 -15.24
CA THR A 104 1.17 -17.51 -14.50
C THR A 104 1.62 -17.27 -13.06
N LEU A 105 1.64 -16.00 -12.64
CA LEU A 105 1.90 -15.60 -11.27
C LEU A 105 0.58 -15.39 -10.52
N ARG A 106 0.43 -16.03 -9.37
CA ARG A 106 -0.68 -15.82 -8.45
C ARG A 106 -0.38 -14.60 -7.57
N LEU A 107 -1.31 -13.65 -7.50
CA LEU A 107 -1.24 -12.42 -6.73
C LEU A 107 -2.37 -12.38 -5.72
N GLN A 108 -2.16 -11.79 -4.56
CA GLN A 108 -3.26 -11.48 -3.64
C GLN A 108 -4.25 -10.53 -4.34
N ASN A 109 -5.55 -10.76 -4.16
CA ASN A 109 -6.56 -9.83 -4.65
C ASN A 109 -6.43 -8.49 -3.92
N PRO A 110 -6.19 -7.39 -4.62
CA PRO A 110 -5.97 -6.08 -3.99
C PRO A 110 -7.23 -5.53 -3.30
N PHE A 111 -8.43 -5.87 -3.77
CA PHE A 111 -9.67 -5.50 -3.09
C PHE A 111 -9.80 -6.16 -1.72
N ARG A 112 -9.35 -7.41 -1.58
CA ARG A 112 -9.33 -8.09 -0.27
C ARG A 112 -8.26 -7.53 0.65
N GLN A 113 -7.12 -7.13 0.11
CA GLN A 113 -6.10 -6.42 0.87
C GLN A 113 -6.69 -5.11 1.40
N ASN A 114 -7.24 -4.31 0.51
CA ASN A 114 -7.80 -3.00 0.83
C ASN A 114 -9.04 -3.08 1.75
N TYR A 115 -9.82 -4.16 1.68
CA TYR A 115 -10.88 -4.42 2.67
C TYR A 115 -10.33 -4.51 4.10
N GLY A 116 -9.14 -5.09 4.27
CA GLY A 116 -8.44 -5.08 5.56
C GLY A 116 -8.06 -3.66 6.02
N HIS A 117 -7.70 -2.78 5.11
CA HIS A 117 -7.43 -1.36 5.37
C HIS A 117 -8.70 -0.63 5.81
N ILE A 118 -9.83 -0.87 5.12
CA ILE A 118 -11.16 -0.34 5.50
C ILE A 118 -11.51 -0.76 6.94
N LYS A 119 -11.33 -2.04 7.29
CA LYS A 119 -11.60 -2.50 8.65
C LYS A 119 -10.70 -1.84 9.70
N ALA A 120 -9.47 -1.52 9.37
CA ALA A 120 -8.58 -0.77 10.27
C ALA A 120 -9.04 0.68 10.45
N ILE A 121 -9.49 1.35 9.39
CA ILE A 121 -10.08 2.71 9.47
C ILE A 121 -11.34 2.68 10.34
N GLN A 122 -12.27 1.79 10.05
CA GLN A 122 -13.51 1.64 10.82
C GLN A 122 -13.24 1.38 12.32
N SER A 123 -12.28 0.50 12.61
CA SER A 123 -11.85 0.22 13.99
C SER A 123 -11.20 1.44 14.66
N THR A 124 -10.35 2.17 13.94
CA THR A 124 -9.66 3.37 14.43
C THR A 124 -10.65 4.48 14.76
N LEU A 125 -11.67 4.66 13.94
CA LEU A 125 -12.73 5.64 14.13
C LEU A 125 -13.86 5.16 15.05
N ARG A 126 -13.86 3.89 15.47
CA ARG A 126 -14.93 3.23 16.22
C ARG A 126 -16.29 3.34 15.52
N ALA A 127 -16.28 3.27 14.21
CA ALA A 127 -17.43 3.44 13.33
C ALA A 127 -17.53 2.25 12.37
N SER A 128 -18.05 1.11 12.84
CA SER A 128 -18.15 -0.14 12.08
C SER A 128 -19.00 -0.01 10.82
N GLU A 129 -20.00 0.86 10.86
CA GLU A 129 -20.97 1.10 9.77
C GLU A 129 -20.54 2.24 8.83
N LEU A 130 -19.35 2.84 9.05
CA LEU A 130 -18.85 3.89 8.17
C LEU A 130 -18.63 3.31 6.77
N GLU A 131 -19.38 3.84 5.81
CA GLU A 131 -19.24 3.41 4.42
C GLU A 131 -17.92 3.91 3.83
N CYS A 132 -17.14 2.97 3.33
CA CYS A 132 -15.86 3.25 2.67
C CYS A 132 -15.88 2.67 1.25
N ILE A 133 -15.46 3.46 0.30
CA ILE A 133 -15.33 3.06 -1.09
C ILE A 133 -13.98 2.35 -1.26
N ASN A 134 -14.04 1.06 -1.61
CA ASN A 134 -12.86 0.21 -1.80
C ASN A 134 -12.29 0.42 -3.21
N VAL A 135 -11.25 1.21 -3.34
CA VAL A 135 -10.65 1.61 -4.63
C VAL A 135 -9.35 0.88 -4.87
N VAL A 136 -9.20 0.34 -6.09
CA VAL A 136 -7.92 -0.19 -6.57
C VAL A 136 -7.50 0.55 -7.83
N ILE A 137 -6.31 1.15 -7.83
CA ILE A 137 -5.74 1.82 -8.99
C ILE A 137 -4.60 0.97 -9.54
N ILE A 138 -4.73 0.51 -10.79
CA ILE A 138 -3.67 -0.18 -11.50
C ILE A 138 -2.89 0.85 -12.31
N ASN A 139 -1.68 1.14 -11.87
CA ASN A 139 -0.72 1.94 -12.61
C ASN A 139 0.15 1.02 -13.49
N GLY A 140 0.50 1.50 -14.68
CA GLY A 140 1.31 0.77 -15.65
C GLY A 140 0.51 0.13 -16.79
N PRO A 141 1.19 -0.41 -17.79
CA PRO A 141 0.58 -0.95 -19.01
C PRO A 141 -0.01 -2.34 -18.75
N CYS A 142 -1.19 -2.37 -18.14
CA CYS A 142 -1.90 -3.58 -17.76
C CYS A 142 -3.26 -3.67 -18.45
N ILE A 143 -3.58 -4.85 -18.96
CA ILE A 143 -4.91 -5.20 -19.47
C ILE A 143 -5.57 -6.11 -18.43
N PHE A 144 -6.76 -5.74 -17.99
CA PHE A 144 -7.56 -6.57 -17.09
C PHE A 144 -8.55 -7.42 -17.89
N GLU A 145 -8.48 -8.72 -17.68
CA GLU A 145 -9.37 -9.71 -18.27
C GLU A 145 -10.24 -10.33 -17.17
N GLY A 146 -11.55 -10.42 -17.42
CA GLY A 146 -12.53 -10.91 -16.46
C GLY A 146 -13.60 -9.88 -16.15
N GLU A 147 -14.42 -10.15 -15.15
CA GLU A 147 -15.43 -9.21 -14.68
C GLU A 147 -14.75 -8.10 -13.89
N LYS A 148 -14.70 -6.91 -14.50
CA LYS A 148 -14.03 -5.75 -13.92
C LYS A 148 -14.83 -5.23 -12.73
N PRO A 149 -14.26 -5.23 -11.50
CA PRO A 149 -14.90 -4.60 -10.36
C PRO A 149 -15.13 -3.11 -10.56
N ASP A 150 -16.19 -2.59 -9.97
CA ASP A 150 -16.63 -1.22 -10.18
C ASP A 150 -15.55 -0.18 -9.89
N TRP A 151 -14.86 -0.33 -8.76
CA TRP A 151 -13.79 0.58 -8.35
C TRP A 151 -12.39 0.05 -8.68
N LEU A 152 -12.27 -0.81 -9.68
CA LEU A 152 -11.00 -1.10 -10.34
C LEU A 152 -10.73 -0.03 -11.39
N CYS A 153 -9.81 0.86 -11.11
CA CYS A 153 -9.42 1.95 -12.00
C CYS A 153 -8.15 1.57 -12.77
N MET A 154 -8.25 1.52 -14.09
CA MET A 154 -7.10 1.29 -14.96
C MET A 154 -6.40 2.61 -15.25
N GLY A 155 -5.65 3.09 -14.25
CA GLY A 155 -4.96 4.38 -14.25
C GLY A 155 -5.71 5.51 -13.55
N MET A 156 -4.99 6.61 -13.37
CA MET A 156 -5.47 7.79 -12.63
C MET A 156 -6.68 8.46 -13.30
N GLY A 157 -6.70 8.51 -14.62
CA GLY A 157 -7.80 9.18 -15.35
C GLY A 157 -9.18 8.55 -15.07
N GLU A 158 -9.24 7.23 -14.96
CA GLU A 158 -10.49 6.55 -14.62
C GLU A 158 -10.91 6.81 -13.16
N PHE A 159 -9.95 6.83 -12.23
CA PHE A 159 -10.21 7.18 -10.84
C PHE A 159 -10.78 8.61 -10.74
N VAL A 160 -10.11 9.59 -11.34
CA VAL A 160 -10.55 11.00 -11.34
C VAL A 160 -11.96 11.13 -11.89
N ARG A 161 -12.24 10.51 -13.04
CA ARG A 161 -13.59 10.54 -13.63
C ARG A 161 -14.66 10.02 -12.67
N LYS A 162 -14.42 8.84 -12.06
CA LYS A 162 -15.37 8.24 -11.10
C LYS A 162 -15.59 9.09 -9.85
N VAL A 163 -14.55 9.71 -9.33
CA VAL A 163 -14.65 10.63 -8.19
C VAL A 163 -15.45 11.88 -8.59
N THR A 164 -15.14 12.47 -9.75
CA THR A 164 -15.86 13.66 -10.26
C THR A 164 -17.34 13.40 -10.48
N GLU A 165 -17.71 12.23 -11.02
CA GLU A 165 -19.11 11.81 -11.18
C GLU A 165 -19.87 11.74 -9.85
N ARG A 166 -19.18 11.51 -8.73
CA ARG A 166 -19.80 11.45 -7.40
C ARG A 166 -19.86 12.79 -6.68
N ARG A 167 -19.25 13.86 -7.18
CA ARG A 167 -19.21 15.17 -6.51
C ARG A 167 -20.59 15.77 -6.22
N GLN A 168 -21.61 15.38 -6.95
CA GLN A 168 -22.99 15.80 -6.70
C GLN A 168 -23.64 15.15 -5.46
N LEU A 169 -22.99 14.11 -4.89
CA LEU A 169 -23.49 13.43 -3.69
C LEU A 169 -22.98 14.15 -2.45
N ASN A 170 -23.87 14.43 -1.50
CA ASN A 170 -23.51 14.92 -0.18
C ASN A 170 -23.67 13.75 0.81
N VAL A 171 -22.57 13.00 1.01
CA VAL A 171 -22.51 11.84 1.92
C VAL A 171 -22.09 12.28 3.31
N PHE A 172 -21.18 13.25 3.37
CA PHE A 172 -20.64 13.79 4.62
C PHE A 172 -20.74 15.31 4.65
N GLU A 173 -21.14 15.83 5.80
CA GLU A 173 -21.03 17.27 6.09
C GLU A 173 -19.55 17.65 6.28
N PRO A 174 -19.18 18.93 6.06
CA PRO A 174 -17.79 19.41 6.17
C PRO A 174 -17.15 19.10 7.53
N GLU A 175 -17.94 19.18 8.60
CA GLU A 175 -17.49 18.88 9.97
C GLU A 175 -17.12 17.39 10.10
N THR A 176 -17.88 16.50 9.46
CA THR A 176 -17.61 15.06 9.44
C THR A 176 -16.33 14.76 8.67
N VAL A 177 -16.11 15.40 7.52
CA VAL A 177 -14.86 15.29 6.74
C VAL A 177 -13.66 15.71 7.59
N SER A 178 -13.77 16.88 8.24
CA SER A 178 -12.72 17.43 9.11
C SER A 178 -12.45 16.53 10.31
N PHE A 179 -13.49 16.00 10.93
CA PHE A 179 -13.40 15.07 12.06
C PHE A 179 -12.69 13.77 11.67
N ILE A 180 -13.11 13.11 10.58
CA ILE A 180 -12.50 11.86 10.09
C ILE A 180 -11.01 12.10 9.79
N ARG A 181 -10.69 13.17 9.08
CA ARG A 181 -9.31 13.54 8.75
C ARG A 181 -8.47 13.77 10.00
N GLY A 182 -8.98 14.54 10.96
CA GLY A 182 -8.32 14.83 12.23
C GLY A 182 -8.03 13.57 13.04
N GLU A 183 -9.02 12.70 13.20
CA GLU A 183 -8.88 11.44 13.93
C GLU A 183 -7.86 10.48 13.28
N LEU A 184 -7.91 10.33 11.96
CA LEU A 184 -6.93 9.49 11.25
C LEU A 184 -5.51 10.07 11.33
N THR A 185 -5.38 11.39 11.23
CA THR A 185 -4.09 12.08 11.37
C THR A 185 -3.52 11.93 12.78
N LEU A 186 -4.34 12.05 13.80
CA LEU A 186 -3.93 11.92 15.21
C LEU A 186 -3.52 10.48 15.55
N LYS A 187 -4.25 9.49 15.03
CA LYS A 187 -4.06 8.08 15.36
C LYS A 187 -3.08 7.35 14.44
N ARG A 188 -2.62 8.01 13.37
CA ARG A 188 -1.58 7.42 12.51
C ARG A 188 -0.28 7.22 13.30
N LYS A 189 0.42 6.14 12.99
CA LYS A 189 1.79 6.00 13.48
C LYS A 189 2.70 7.01 12.79
N PRO A 190 3.70 7.56 13.50
CA PRO A 190 4.65 8.51 12.89
C PRO A 190 5.23 7.90 11.61
N PRO A 191 5.19 8.62 10.48
CA PRO A 191 5.81 8.15 9.24
C PRO A 191 7.33 8.04 9.41
N GLY A 192 7.94 7.09 8.72
CA GLY A 192 9.38 6.93 8.71
C GLY A 192 9.85 5.50 8.69
N LEU A 193 11.14 5.32 8.41
CA LEU A 193 11.79 4.03 8.20
C LEU A 193 11.51 3.01 9.32
N TYR A 194 11.45 3.44 10.57
CA TYR A 194 11.15 2.56 11.71
C TYR A 194 9.73 1.99 11.65
N THR A 195 8.75 2.81 11.31
CA THR A 195 7.34 2.39 11.15
C THR A 195 7.21 1.43 9.98
N ASP A 196 7.85 1.72 8.85
CA ASP A 196 7.85 0.87 7.66
C ASP A 196 8.51 -0.48 7.93
N LEU A 197 9.67 -0.49 8.58
CA LEU A 197 10.36 -1.72 8.97
C LEU A 197 9.54 -2.56 9.95
N ASN A 198 8.86 -1.93 10.91
CA ASN A 198 7.95 -2.61 11.82
C ASN A 198 6.73 -3.20 11.09
N HIS A 199 6.16 -2.44 10.15
CA HIS A 199 5.06 -2.93 9.33
C HIS A 199 5.49 -4.15 8.52
N ILE A 200 6.59 -4.06 7.77
CA ILE A 200 7.15 -5.16 6.99
C ILE A 200 7.43 -6.37 7.87
N HIS A 201 8.01 -6.18 9.07
CA HIS A 201 8.26 -7.26 10.02
C HIS A 201 6.95 -7.95 10.44
N ASN A 202 5.91 -7.20 10.79
CA ASN A 202 4.62 -7.73 11.21
C ASN A 202 3.94 -8.54 10.09
N VAL A 203 3.94 -8.00 8.86
CA VAL A 203 3.40 -8.68 7.67
C VAL A 203 4.16 -9.97 7.39
N THR A 204 5.50 -9.90 7.37
CA THR A 204 6.34 -11.07 7.05
C THR A 204 6.28 -12.14 8.12
N THR A 205 6.15 -11.79 9.40
CA THR A 205 5.97 -12.76 10.48
C THR A 205 4.64 -13.51 10.34
N ARG A 206 3.58 -12.79 9.94
CA ARG A 206 2.24 -13.37 9.70
C ARG A 206 2.23 -14.37 8.55
N TYR A 207 2.98 -14.11 7.49
CA TYR A 207 3.02 -14.91 6.26
C TYR A 207 4.24 -15.82 6.12
N LYS A 208 5.04 -16.00 7.18
CA LYS A 208 6.32 -16.73 7.15
C LYS A 208 6.23 -18.14 6.53
N LYS A 209 5.11 -18.85 6.72
CA LYS A 209 4.90 -20.20 6.18
C LYS A 209 4.70 -20.24 4.66
N THR A 210 4.25 -19.13 4.06
CA THR A 210 3.89 -19.05 2.62
C THR A 210 4.89 -18.23 1.81
N MET A 211 5.96 -17.75 2.43
CA MET A 211 6.95 -16.88 1.80
C MET A 211 7.84 -17.63 0.82
N ARG A 212 8.06 -17.04 -0.37
CA ARG A 212 9.11 -17.45 -1.30
C ARG A 212 10.50 -17.19 -0.71
N LEU A 213 11.52 -17.87 -1.24
CA LEU A 213 12.90 -17.75 -0.76
C LEU A 213 13.39 -16.29 -0.73
N GLU A 214 13.11 -15.51 -1.78
CA GLU A 214 13.45 -14.08 -1.88
C GLU A 214 12.86 -13.26 -0.72
N GLN A 215 11.60 -13.48 -0.42
CA GLN A 215 10.89 -12.83 0.69
C GLN A 215 11.47 -13.24 2.05
N ARG A 216 11.89 -14.51 2.20
CA ARG A 216 12.54 -15.00 3.42
C ARG A 216 13.92 -14.37 3.63
N ILE A 217 14.67 -14.15 2.54
CA ILE A 217 15.99 -13.47 2.60
C ILE A 217 15.77 -12.02 3.02
N THR A 218 14.82 -11.30 2.40
CA THR A 218 14.47 -9.93 2.78
C THR A 218 14.04 -9.83 4.24
N TYR A 219 13.21 -10.76 4.71
CA TYR A 219 12.80 -10.85 6.11
C TYR A 219 13.98 -11.02 7.08
N ASN A 220 14.88 -11.96 6.78
CA ASN A 220 16.05 -12.20 7.64
C ASN A 220 16.99 -11.00 7.67
N LEU A 221 17.16 -10.31 6.55
CA LEU A 221 17.96 -9.08 6.45
C LEU A 221 17.35 -7.96 7.29
N LEU A 222 16.05 -7.73 7.18
CA LEU A 222 15.31 -6.72 7.96
C LEU A 222 15.35 -7.04 9.47
N ARG A 223 15.26 -8.31 9.84
CA ARG A 223 15.44 -8.75 11.24
C ARG A 223 16.84 -8.44 11.75
N LEU A 224 17.87 -8.63 10.93
CA LEU A 224 19.25 -8.30 11.28
C LEU A 224 19.41 -6.79 11.46
N ILE A 225 18.90 -5.98 10.54
CA ILE A 225 18.94 -4.51 10.63
C ILE A 225 18.25 -4.02 11.91
N ARG A 226 17.10 -4.59 12.26
CA ARG A 226 16.36 -4.26 13.48
C ARG A 226 17.09 -4.66 14.76
N SER A 227 17.94 -5.68 14.72
CA SER A 227 18.74 -6.11 15.87
C SER A 227 19.98 -5.25 16.13
N LEU A 228 20.31 -4.33 15.21
CA LEU A 228 21.39 -3.37 15.41
C LEU A 228 21.03 -2.34 16.49
N PRO A 229 21.98 -1.98 17.37
CA PRO A 229 21.72 -1.00 18.44
C PRO A 229 21.16 0.30 17.89
N GLY A 230 20.10 0.82 18.51
CA GLY A 230 19.36 2.02 18.04
C GLY A 230 20.17 3.32 17.88
N LYS A 231 21.45 3.33 18.30
CA LYS A 231 22.38 4.45 18.09
C LYS A 231 22.71 4.72 16.61
N ILE A 232 22.47 3.75 15.71
CA ILE A 232 22.73 3.91 14.27
C ILE A 232 21.59 4.68 13.58
N PHE A 233 20.38 4.66 14.13
CA PHE A 233 19.18 5.29 13.51
C PHE A 233 18.81 6.65 14.12
N GLY A 234 19.50 7.09 15.18
CA GLY A 234 19.22 8.34 15.88
C GLY A 234 19.81 9.62 15.25
N SER A 235 20.55 9.51 14.14
CA SER A 235 21.26 10.64 13.52
C SER A 235 20.73 11.05 12.15
N ILE A 236 19.62 10.48 11.69
CA ILE A 236 18.99 10.90 10.42
C ILE A 236 17.67 11.61 10.79
N LYS A 237 17.81 12.90 11.08
CA LYS A 237 16.69 13.85 11.14
C LYS A 237 16.38 14.36 9.75
#